data_055a1e95ccb49149962ac483ade52387
#
_entry.id   055a1e95ccb49149962ac483ade52387
#
_cell.length_a   1.000
_cell.length_b   1.000
_cell.length_c   1.000
_cell.angle_alpha   90.00
_cell.angle_beta   90.00
_cell.angle_gamma   90.00
#
_symmetry.space_group_name_H-M   'P 1'
#
loop_
_entity.id
_entity.type
_entity.pdbx_description
1 polymer ?
#
loop_
_entity_poly.entity_id
_entity_poly.type
_entity_poly.pdbx_seq_one_letter_code
_entity_poly.pdbx_strand_id
1 'polypeptide(L)'
;MQANHHALCPQKNAACRITLAIIRVMCYSIGEEINLHKKSVTLGCMIMKTNQKTVEKKERGISKYIPAFAMFAVFETVAVSLWLSLDNLFYLLNFSYIGTCIAIGLALFAGGWKHARRFVQFAVGSYMLVYLGIISNENMQLEGFWYYLFTGVFEAATIHYAVAKIFGPLIFGRGWCGYACWTAMILDLLPYKQPQKPRKKGLGFIRYIMFALSFGLVAALFLCHAGNLERIMFWLFLGGNALYYVIGIVLAFAFKDNRAFCKYICPITVFLKPMSYFALFRIHCDESKCVGCGKCLKVCPMNVECNKESRERVNGTECILCFECKKACPVKAIK
;
A
#
# COMPACT_ATOMS: atom_id res chain seq x y z
N MET A 1 -15.19 -16.36 -46.76
CA MET A 1 -14.60 -15.54 -45.68
C MET A 1 -15.56 -15.56 -44.51
N GLN A 2 -15.32 -16.47 -43.56
CA GLN A 2 -16.09 -16.58 -42.31
C GLN A 2 -15.56 -15.56 -41.31
N ALA A 3 -16.35 -14.55 -40.97
CA ALA A 3 -16.03 -13.58 -39.93
C ALA A 3 -16.53 -14.09 -38.58
N ASN A 4 -15.62 -14.24 -37.64
CA ASN A 4 -15.86 -14.68 -36.27
C ASN A 4 -16.80 -13.77 -35.49
N HIS A 5 -18.01 -14.30 -35.17
CA HIS A 5 -19.07 -13.64 -34.39
C HIS A 5 -18.99 -13.91 -32.86
N HIS A 6 -17.81 -13.96 -32.25
CA HIS A 6 -17.65 -14.34 -30.82
C HIS A 6 -17.24 -13.24 -29.85
N ALA A 7 -17.56 -11.97 -30.09
CA ALA A 7 -17.10 -10.91 -29.18
C ALA A 7 -18.15 -9.84 -28.81
N LEU A 8 -19.41 -10.19 -28.45
CA LEU A 8 -20.35 -9.12 -28.06
C LEU A 8 -21.44 -9.56 -27.04
N CYS A 9 -21.17 -10.36 -26.01
CA CYS A 9 -21.98 -10.32 -24.77
C CYS A 9 -21.34 -11.22 -23.67
N PRO A 10 -21.19 -10.78 -22.42
CA PRO A 10 -20.79 -11.67 -21.33
C PRO A 10 -21.94 -12.59 -20.95
N GLN A 11 -21.71 -13.89 -21.01
CA GLN A 11 -22.68 -15.00 -20.96
C GLN A 11 -23.38 -15.27 -19.62
N LYS A 12 -23.69 -14.31 -18.76
CA LYS A 12 -24.24 -14.59 -17.42
C LYS A 12 -25.54 -13.92 -17.01
N ASN A 13 -26.30 -13.25 -17.92
CA ASN A 13 -27.62 -12.74 -17.54
C ASN A 13 -28.70 -13.32 -18.42
N ALA A 14 -29.54 -14.19 -17.82
CA ALA A 14 -30.71 -14.80 -18.46
C ALA A 14 -31.68 -13.76 -19.08
N ALA A 15 -31.85 -12.62 -18.41
CA ALA A 15 -32.68 -11.50 -18.92
C ALA A 15 -32.17 -10.92 -20.24
N CYS A 16 -30.84 -10.84 -20.46
CA CYS A 16 -30.27 -10.35 -21.71
C CYS A 16 -30.50 -11.32 -22.89
N ARG A 17 -30.52 -12.63 -22.62
CA ARG A 17 -30.79 -13.65 -23.62
C ARG A 17 -32.27 -13.64 -24.06
N ILE A 18 -33.18 -13.47 -23.10
CA ILE A 18 -34.64 -13.42 -23.38
C ILE A 18 -34.97 -12.15 -24.18
N THR A 19 -34.43 -11.01 -23.84
CA THR A 19 -34.67 -9.75 -24.56
C THR A 19 -34.08 -9.78 -25.97
N LEU A 20 -32.91 -10.38 -26.18
CA LEU A 20 -32.35 -10.58 -27.52
C LEU A 20 -33.13 -11.58 -28.37
N ALA A 21 -33.73 -12.63 -27.77
CA ALA A 21 -34.59 -13.58 -28.44
C ALA A 21 -35.92 -12.93 -28.87
N ILE A 22 -36.53 -12.13 -28.01
CA ILE A 22 -37.81 -11.41 -28.32
C ILE A 22 -37.56 -10.39 -29.44
N ILE A 23 -36.47 -9.64 -29.41
CA ILE A 23 -36.12 -8.68 -30.47
C ILE A 23 -35.86 -9.40 -31.81
N ARG A 24 -35.23 -10.59 -31.81
CA ARG A 24 -35.06 -11.40 -33.03
C ARG A 24 -36.36 -11.89 -33.59
N VAL A 25 -37.29 -12.36 -32.75
CA VAL A 25 -38.61 -12.85 -33.19
C VAL A 25 -39.46 -11.71 -33.74
N MET A 26 -39.44 -10.53 -33.11
CA MET A 26 -40.20 -9.36 -33.62
C MET A 26 -39.63 -8.82 -34.94
N CYS A 27 -38.35 -8.87 -35.20
CA CYS A 27 -37.73 -8.44 -36.45
C CYS A 27 -37.90 -9.44 -37.60
N TYR A 28 -38.15 -10.74 -37.30
CA TYR A 28 -38.41 -11.75 -38.34
C TYR A 28 -39.85 -11.68 -38.88
N SER A 29 -40.76 -11.04 -38.15
CA SER A 29 -42.19 -10.89 -38.54
C SER A 29 -42.49 -9.64 -39.39
N ILE A 30 -41.53 -8.75 -39.56
CA ILE A 30 -41.68 -7.53 -40.36
C ILE A 30 -40.56 -7.56 -41.42
N GLY A 31 -40.92 -8.08 -42.62
CA GLY A 31 -40.03 -8.31 -43.75
C GLY A 31 -39.49 -7.02 -44.42
N GLU A 32 -38.76 -6.17 -43.70
CA GLU A 32 -38.05 -5.03 -44.26
C GLU A 32 -36.55 -5.09 -43.97
N GLU A 33 -35.79 -4.96 -45.05
CA GLU A 33 -34.36 -5.25 -45.16
C GLU A 33 -33.39 -4.43 -44.26
N ILE A 34 -32.55 -5.20 -43.61
CA ILE A 34 -31.08 -5.12 -43.36
C ILE A 34 -30.42 -3.78 -42.95
N ASN A 35 -30.85 -2.61 -43.36
CA ASN A 35 -30.14 -1.36 -43.02
C ASN A 35 -30.71 -0.64 -41.78
N LEU A 36 -31.97 -0.77 -41.45
CA LEU A 36 -32.60 -0.25 -40.22
C LEU A 36 -32.23 -1.11 -39.01
N HIS A 37 -32.08 -2.42 -39.20
CA HIS A 37 -31.76 -3.39 -38.14
C HIS A 37 -30.39 -3.13 -37.48
N LYS A 38 -29.35 -2.74 -38.26
CA LYS A 38 -28.01 -2.41 -37.71
C LYS A 38 -28.05 -1.14 -36.86
N LYS A 39 -28.79 -0.13 -37.23
CA LYS A 39 -28.89 1.15 -36.47
C LYS A 39 -29.71 0.98 -35.18
N SER A 40 -30.80 0.24 -35.19
CA SER A 40 -31.64 0.08 -34.00
C SER A 40 -30.99 -0.83 -32.94
N VAL A 41 -30.29 -1.91 -33.34
CA VAL A 41 -29.54 -2.78 -32.45
C VAL A 41 -28.32 -2.05 -31.85
N THR A 42 -27.67 -1.18 -32.64
CA THR A 42 -26.55 -0.38 -32.16
C THR A 42 -27.02 0.69 -31.18
N LEU A 43 -28.15 1.33 -31.43
CA LEU A 43 -28.75 2.33 -30.54
C LEU A 43 -29.26 1.69 -29.23
N GLY A 44 -29.94 0.55 -29.30
CA GLY A 44 -30.38 -0.21 -28.13
C GLY A 44 -29.20 -0.68 -27.26
N CYS A 45 -28.11 -1.16 -27.90
CA CYS A 45 -26.89 -1.55 -27.20
C CYS A 45 -26.15 -0.34 -26.58
N MET A 46 -26.16 0.83 -27.23
CA MET A 46 -25.61 2.07 -26.66
C MET A 46 -26.43 2.57 -25.46
N ILE A 47 -27.78 2.55 -25.55
CA ILE A 47 -28.68 2.96 -24.46
C ILE A 47 -28.52 2.04 -23.25
N MET A 48 -28.42 0.71 -23.45
CA MET A 48 -28.18 -0.25 -22.37
C MET A 48 -26.79 -0.06 -21.75
N LYS A 49 -25.75 0.19 -22.55
CA LYS A 49 -24.40 0.50 -22.02
C LYS A 49 -24.35 1.82 -21.25
N THR A 50 -25.13 2.81 -21.69
CA THR A 50 -25.20 4.12 -21.00
C THR A 50 -25.98 3.99 -19.69
N ASN A 51 -27.09 3.28 -19.64
CA ASN A 51 -27.85 3.00 -18.43
C ASN A 51 -27.07 2.11 -17.46
N GLN A 52 -26.38 1.06 -17.92
CA GLN A 52 -25.51 0.25 -17.07
C GLN A 52 -24.36 1.06 -16.48
N LYS A 53 -23.71 1.94 -17.27
CA LYS A 53 -22.69 2.85 -16.75
C LYS A 53 -23.23 3.86 -15.73
N THR A 54 -24.48 4.30 -15.91
CA THR A 54 -25.11 5.28 -14.99
C THR A 54 -25.53 4.61 -13.69
N VAL A 55 -26.07 3.41 -13.72
CA VAL A 55 -26.43 2.60 -12.53
C VAL A 55 -25.16 2.15 -11.79
N GLU A 56 -24.14 1.61 -12.48
CA GLU A 56 -22.85 1.30 -11.88
C GLU A 56 -22.14 2.54 -11.31
N LYS A 57 -22.36 3.72 -11.87
CA LYS A 57 -21.79 4.98 -11.38
C LYS A 57 -22.54 5.46 -10.12
N LYS A 58 -23.83 5.20 -10.00
CA LYS A 58 -24.67 5.59 -8.85
C LYS A 58 -24.48 4.66 -7.66
N GLU A 59 -24.32 3.35 -7.85
CA GLU A 59 -24.04 2.38 -6.77
C GLU A 59 -22.62 2.51 -6.20
N ARG A 60 -21.66 2.99 -6.98
CA ARG A 60 -20.28 3.30 -6.50
C ARG A 60 -20.17 4.61 -5.72
N GLY A 61 -21.26 5.33 -5.48
CA GLY A 61 -21.21 6.65 -4.84
C GLY A 61 -20.62 6.61 -3.43
N ILE A 62 -21.17 5.82 -2.53
CA ILE A 62 -20.80 5.76 -1.10
C ILE A 62 -19.89 4.56 -0.83
N SER A 63 -20.13 3.41 -1.45
CA SER A 63 -19.39 2.16 -1.22
C SER A 63 -17.87 2.30 -1.44
N LYS A 64 -17.42 3.20 -2.28
CA LYS A 64 -15.98 3.46 -2.49
C LYS A 64 -15.27 4.07 -1.27
N TYR A 65 -16.01 4.68 -0.34
CA TYR A 65 -15.48 5.27 0.88
C TYR A 65 -15.48 4.31 2.07
N ILE A 66 -16.11 3.13 1.97
CA ILE A 66 -16.16 2.11 3.03
C ILE A 66 -14.75 1.80 3.59
N PRO A 67 -13.70 1.60 2.75
CA PRO A 67 -12.35 1.35 3.27
C PRO A 67 -11.80 2.50 4.13
N ALA A 68 -12.15 3.74 3.82
CA ALA A 68 -11.73 4.90 4.61
C ALA A 68 -12.39 4.90 5.99
N PHE A 69 -13.71 4.67 6.05
CA PHE A 69 -14.43 4.57 7.31
C PHE A 69 -13.99 3.36 8.14
N ALA A 70 -13.77 2.20 7.51
CA ALA A 70 -13.30 1.01 8.19
C ALA A 70 -11.90 1.22 8.82
N MET A 71 -10.99 1.86 8.09
CA MET A 71 -9.67 2.18 8.63
C MET A 71 -9.74 3.21 9.76
N PHE A 72 -10.58 4.24 9.63
CA PHE A 72 -10.82 5.18 10.70
C PHE A 72 -11.32 4.48 11.97
N ALA A 73 -12.36 3.65 11.84
CA ALA A 73 -12.93 2.89 12.97
C ALA A 73 -11.90 1.98 13.65
N VAL A 74 -11.03 1.30 12.86
CA VAL A 74 -9.95 0.46 13.41
C VAL A 74 -8.97 1.29 14.23
N PHE A 75 -8.52 2.44 13.72
CA PHE A 75 -7.58 3.30 14.43
C PHE A 75 -8.21 3.92 15.68
N GLU A 76 -9.48 4.36 15.62
CA GLU A 76 -10.20 4.88 16.80
C GLU A 76 -10.41 3.78 17.85
N THR A 77 -10.70 2.55 17.44
CA THR A 77 -10.80 1.42 18.39
C THR A 77 -9.47 1.19 19.11
N VAL A 78 -8.35 1.21 18.37
CA VAL A 78 -7.00 1.10 18.98
C VAL A 78 -6.73 2.31 19.90
N ALA A 79 -7.03 3.51 19.45
CA ALA A 79 -6.83 4.75 20.20
C ALA A 79 -7.57 4.73 21.55
N VAL A 80 -8.86 4.41 21.52
CA VAL A 80 -9.72 4.33 22.73
C VAL A 80 -9.28 3.18 23.63
N SER A 81 -8.96 2.00 23.05
CA SER A 81 -8.51 0.85 23.84
C SER A 81 -7.21 1.14 24.59
N LEU A 82 -6.24 1.77 23.93
CA LEU A 82 -4.97 2.14 24.56
C LEU A 82 -5.15 3.25 25.60
N TRP A 83 -5.98 4.25 25.32
CA TRP A 83 -6.30 5.29 26.27
C TRP A 83 -6.91 4.72 27.55
N LEU A 84 -7.92 3.86 27.44
CA LEU A 84 -8.58 3.24 28.59
C LEU A 84 -7.68 2.25 29.35
N SER A 85 -6.78 1.55 28.63
CA SER A 85 -5.89 0.55 29.25
C SER A 85 -4.68 1.16 29.95
N LEU A 86 -4.18 2.29 29.44
CA LEU A 86 -2.94 2.94 29.93
C LEU A 86 -3.20 4.26 30.65
N ASP A 87 -4.48 4.68 30.75
CA ASP A 87 -4.92 5.96 31.34
C ASP A 87 -4.11 7.17 30.84
N ASN A 88 -3.77 7.18 29.55
CA ASN A 88 -2.95 8.21 28.95
C ASN A 88 -3.60 8.76 27.67
N LEU A 89 -4.07 10.00 27.74
CA LEU A 89 -4.73 10.72 26.64
C LEU A 89 -3.84 10.86 25.39
N PHE A 90 -2.52 10.80 25.55
CA PHE A 90 -1.58 10.85 24.45
C PHE A 90 -1.87 9.77 23.38
N TYR A 91 -2.19 8.54 23.81
CA TYR A 91 -2.49 7.45 22.87
C TYR A 91 -3.76 7.68 22.06
N LEU A 92 -4.80 8.27 22.70
CA LEU A 92 -6.01 8.66 21.99
C LEU A 92 -5.68 9.67 20.89
N LEU A 93 -5.02 10.77 21.22
CA LEU A 93 -4.68 11.84 20.26
C LEU A 93 -3.75 11.33 19.15
N ASN A 94 -2.73 10.52 19.50
CA ASN A 94 -1.74 9.98 18.56
C ASN A 94 -2.39 9.08 17.51
N PHE A 95 -3.14 8.07 17.93
CA PHE A 95 -3.75 7.11 17.02
C PHE A 95 -4.93 7.68 16.24
N SER A 96 -5.73 8.58 16.85
CA SER A 96 -6.80 9.32 16.15
C SER A 96 -6.24 10.24 15.07
N TYR A 97 -5.11 10.93 15.32
CA TYR A 97 -4.44 11.73 14.30
C TYR A 97 -4.00 10.86 13.11
N ILE A 98 -3.30 9.76 13.39
CA ILE A 98 -2.81 8.84 12.35
C ILE A 98 -3.99 8.24 11.57
N GLY A 99 -5.01 7.76 12.27
CA GLY A 99 -6.23 7.18 11.69
C GLY A 99 -6.97 8.16 10.79
N THR A 100 -7.15 9.39 11.25
CA THR A 100 -7.77 10.49 10.48
C THR A 100 -6.98 10.78 9.20
N CYS A 101 -5.66 10.92 9.27
CA CYS A 101 -4.82 11.16 8.10
C CYS A 101 -4.93 10.03 7.08
N ILE A 102 -4.94 8.77 7.53
CA ILE A 102 -5.08 7.59 6.66
C ILE A 102 -6.49 7.58 6.03
N ALA A 103 -7.54 7.81 6.82
CA ALA A 103 -8.91 7.81 6.34
C ALA A 103 -9.15 8.90 5.28
N ILE A 104 -8.69 10.13 5.54
CA ILE A 104 -8.73 11.23 4.55
C ILE A 104 -7.99 10.83 3.28
N GLY A 105 -6.80 10.26 3.42
CA GLY A 105 -6.01 9.82 2.27
C GLY A 105 -6.70 8.73 1.44
N LEU A 106 -7.34 7.75 2.08
CA LEU A 106 -8.13 6.72 1.39
C LEU A 106 -9.37 7.32 0.72
N ALA A 107 -10.04 8.27 1.35
CA ALA A 107 -11.18 9.00 0.76
C ALA A 107 -10.74 9.80 -0.48
N LEU A 108 -9.63 10.53 -0.39
CA LEU A 108 -9.04 11.26 -1.51
C LEU A 108 -8.61 10.31 -2.65
N PHE A 109 -8.06 9.15 -2.31
CA PHE A 109 -7.72 8.11 -3.29
C PHE A 109 -8.97 7.56 -3.99
N ALA A 110 -10.03 7.27 -3.24
CA ALA A 110 -11.32 6.87 -3.78
C ALA A 110 -11.97 7.96 -4.64
N GLY A 111 -11.72 9.24 -4.31
CA GLY A 111 -12.09 10.42 -5.12
C GLY A 111 -11.27 10.58 -6.39
N GLY A 112 -10.20 9.79 -6.59
CA GLY A 112 -9.34 9.83 -7.77
C GLY A 112 -8.16 10.82 -7.68
N TRP A 113 -7.89 11.40 -6.51
CA TRP A 113 -6.77 12.31 -6.35
C TRP A 113 -5.42 11.57 -6.44
N LYS A 114 -4.60 11.94 -7.41
CA LYS A 114 -3.35 11.24 -7.75
C LYS A 114 -2.29 11.29 -6.64
N HIS A 115 -2.32 12.31 -5.79
CA HIS A 115 -1.34 12.54 -4.73
C HIS A 115 -1.80 12.07 -3.34
N ALA A 116 -2.97 11.47 -3.22
CA ALA A 116 -3.56 11.03 -1.95
C ALA A 116 -2.56 10.24 -1.07
N ARG A 117 -1.86 9.26 -1.65
CA ARG A 117 -0.85 8.47 -0.93
C ARG A 117 0.29 9.34 -0.37
N ARG A 118 0.78 10.30 -1.17
CA ARG A 118 1.86 11.20 -0.72
C ARG A 118 1.41 12.15 0.36
N PHE A 119 0.17 12.60 0.29
CA PHE A 119 -0.42 13.41 1.36
C PHE A 119 -0.38 12.67 2.70
N VAL A 120 -0.90 11.44 2.75
CA VAL A 120 -0.86 10.61 3.98
C VAL A 120 0.59 10.42 4.44
N GLN A 121 1.48 10.05 3.51
CA GLN A 121 2.88 9.79 3.81
C GLN A 121 3.58 11.03 4.39
N PHE A 122 3.26 12.21 3.88
CA PHE A 122 3.79 13.46 4.41
C PHE A 122 3.18 13.80 5.77
N ALA A 123 1.86 13.75 5.92
CA ALA A 123 1.17 14.07 7.17
C ALA A 123 1.61 13.17 8.32
N VAL A 124 1.56 11.84 8.12
CA VAL A 124 1.94 10.88 9.15
C VAL A 124 3.46 10.81 9.32
N GLY A 125 4.22 10.83 8.22
CA GLY A 125 5.67 10.76 8.27
C GLY A 125 6.33 11.94 8.96
N SER A 126 5.88 13.18 8.70
CA SER A 126 6.37 14.36 9.39
C SER A 126 5.95 14.40 10.87
N TYR A 127 4.73 13.97 11.19
CA TYR A 127 4.29 13.82 12.58
C TYR A 127 5.21 12.86 13.35
N MET A 128 5.51 11.69 12.79
CA MET A 128 6.37 10.70 13.41
C MET A 128 7.82 11.18 13.56
N LEU A 129 8.34 11.88 12.56
CA LEU A 129 9.72 12.36 12.57
C LEU A 129 9.89 13.59 13.47
N VAL A 130 9.01 14.58 13.31
CA VAL A 130 9.17 15.88 13.97
C VAL A 130 8.55 15.87 15.35
N TYR A 131 7.25 15.54 15.45
CA TYR A 131 6.56 15.62 16.74
C TYR A 131 7.06 14.54 17.71
N LEU A 132 6.94 13.26 17.33
CA LEU A 132 7.34 12.17 18.23
C LEU A 132 8.87 12.09 18.37
N GLY A 133 9.62 12.17 17.25
CA GLY A 133 11.06 11.96 17.27
C GLY A 133 11.84 13.15 17.80
N ILE A 134 11.57 14.39 17.36
CA ILE A 134 12.36 15.57 17.71
C ILE A 134 11.77 16.31 18.90
N ILE A 135 10.45 16.59 18.91
CA ILE A 135 9.82 17.39 19.97
C ILE A 135 9.63 16.57 21.24
N SER A 136 9.11 15.34 21.12
CA SER A 136 8.93 14.43 22.25
C SER A 136 10.20 13.68 22.66
N ASN A 137 11.33 13.89 21.96
CA ASN A 137 12.62 13.24 22.19
C ASN A 137 12.58 11.71 22.16
N GLU A 138 11.62 11.11 21.45
CA GLU A 138 11.51 9.66 21.36
C GLU A 138 12.30 9.09 20.20
N ASN A 139 13.08 8.06 20.45
CA ASN A 139 13.74 7.32 19.38
C ASN A 139 12.76 6.34 18.73
N MET A 140 12.12 6.80 17.63
CA MET A 140 11.16 6.01 16.85
C MET A 140 11.83 5.07 15.83
N GLN A 141 13.17 4.93 15.84
CA GLN A 141 13.90 3.95 15.04
C GLN A 141 14.02 2.60 15.76
N LEU A 142 14.71 1.65 15.13
CA LEU A 142 14.88 0.30 15.66
C LEU A 142 15.68 0.30 16.96
N GLU A 143 16.62 1.24 17.09
CA GLU A 143 17.46 1.44 18.29
C GLU A 143 16.60 1.82 19.50
N GLY A 144 15.61 2.69 19.33
CA GLY A 144 14.66 3.04 20.38
C GLY A 144 13.78 1.84 20.78
N PHE A 145 13.35 1.04 19.81
CA PHE A 145 12.59 -0.18 20.13
C PHE A 145 13.40 -1.14 21.01
N TRP A 146 14.70 -1.36 20.73
CA TRP A 146 15.57 -2.20 21.57
C TRP A 146 15.78 -1.59 22.93
N TYR A 147 16.01 -0.28 23.00
CA TYR A 147 16.20 0.44 24.25
C TYR A 147 15.01 0.28 25.19
N TYR A 148 13.79 0.56 24.72
CA TYR A 148 12.57 0.43 25.52
C TYR A 148 12.28 -1.03 25.90
N LEU A 149 12.61 -1.97 25.02
CA LEU A 149 12.47 -3.39 25.32
C LEU A 149 13.41 -3.82 26.47
N PHE A 150 14.66 -3.33 26.49
CA PHE A 150 15.62 -3.65 27.53
C PHE A 150 15.32 -2.96 28.87
N THR A 151 14.76 -1.75 28.82
CA THR A 151 14.33 -1.03 30.03
C THR A 151 13.00 -1.52 30.59
N GLY A 152 12.27 -2.36 29.85
CA GLY A 152 10.94 -2.84 30.24
C GLY A 152 9.86 -1.76 30.12
N VAL A 153 10.11 -0.67 29.40
CA VAL A 153 9.18 0.42 29.20
C VAL A 153 8.36 0.19 27.94
N PHE A 154 7.06 -0.01 28.10
CA PHE A 154 6.14 -0.23 26.98
C PHE A 154 5.41 1.07 26.62
N GLU A 155 6.17 2.05 26.17
CA GLU A 155 5.67 3.36 25.74
C GLU A 155 5.66 3.50 24.21
N ALA A 156 5.58 4.74 23.74
CA ALA A 156 5.26 5.10 22.36
C ALA A 156 6.02 4.31 21.27
N ALA A 157 7.36 4.18 21.36
CA ALA A 157 8.11 3.46 20.34
C ALA A 157 7.81 1.95 20.35
N THR A 158 7.70 1.30 21.52
CA THR A 158 7.39 -0.12 21.62
C THR A 158 5.99 -0.42 21.11
N ILE A 159 5.00 0.38 21.51
CA ILE A 159 3.61 0.24 21.03
C ILE A 159 3.54 0.51 19.53
N HIS A 160 4.23 1.55 19.04
CA HIS A 160 4.32 1.82 17.61
C HIS A 160 4.89 0.63 16.83
N TYR A 161 5.96 -0.01 17.32
CA TYR A 161 6.53 -1.18 16.67
C TYR A 161 5.59 -2.37 16.72
N ALA A 162 4.95 -2.63 17.86
CA ALA A 162 3.97 -3.70 17.97
C ALA A 162 2.83 -3.49 16.96
N VAL A 163 2.18 -2.32 16.97
CA VAL A 163 1.02 -2.02 16.12
C VAL A 163 1.42 -1.89 14.65
N ALA A 164 2.46 -1.13 14.33
CA ALA A 164 2.75 -0.76 12.95
C ALA A 164 3.75 -1.68 12.23
N LYS A 165 4.61 -2.41 12.96
CA LYS A 165 5.71 -3.18 12.37
C LYS A 165 5.59 -4.68 12.61
N ILE A 166 4.83 -5.13 13.60
CA ILE A 166 4.62 -6.54 13.91
C ILE A 166 3.20 -6.95 13.53
N PHE A 167 2.17 -6.44 14.21
CA PHE A 167 0.79 -6.84 13.98
C PHE A 167 0.16 -6.20 12.73
N GLY A 168 0.42 -4.93 12.45
CA GLY A 168 -0.10 -4.26 11.27
C GLY A 168 0.23 -4.95 9.95
N PRO A 169 1.45 -5.47 9.74
CA PRO A 169 1.80 -6.22 8.54
C PRO A 169 1.03 -7.52 8.33
N LEU A 170 0.47 -8.13 9.38
CA LEU A 170 -0.46 -9.26 9.24
C LEU A 170 -1.76 -8.84 8.55
N ILE A 171 -2.13 -7.56 8.64
CA ILE A 171 -3.34 -7.03 8.02
C ILE A 171 -3.01 -6.43 6.65
N PHE A 172 -2.10 -5.48 6.56
CA PHE A 172 -1.83 -4.72 5.30
C PHE A 172 -0.40 -4.89 4.75
N GLY A 173 0.28 -5.97 5.10
CA GLY A 173 1.65 -6.20 4.63
C GLY A 173 2.56 -5.01 4.94
N ARG A 174 3.33 -4.56 3.95
CA ARG A 174 4.19 -3.37 4.09
C ARG A 174 3.48 -2.05 3.75
N GLY A 175 2.15 -1.98 3.91
CA GLY A 175 1.38 -0.75 3.67
C GLY A 175 1.92 0.44 4.45
N TRP A 176 2.36 0.25 5.70
CA TRP A 176 3.00 1.29 6.50
C TRP A 176 4.18 1.97 5.78
N CYS A 177 5.03 1.19 5.09
CA CYS A 177 6.14 1.73 4.31
C CYS A 177 5.68 2.56 3.10
N GLY A 178 4.46 2.34 2.64
CA GLY A 178 3.84 3.10 1.55
C GLY A 178 3.19 4.40 1.99
N TYR A 179 2.69 4.48 3.24
CA TYR A 179 1.78 5.54 3.67
C TYR A 179 2.23 6.35 4.89
N ALA A 180 3.13 5.83 5.73
CA ALA A 180 3.47 6.48 6.99
C ALA A 180 4.99 6.57 7.28
N CYS A 181 5.83 5.91 6.49
CA CYS A 181 7.26 5.89 6.75
C CYS A 181 7.92 7.22 6.37
N TRP A 182 8.54 7.89 7.36
CA TRP A 182 9.21 9.17 7.15
C TRP A 182 10.47 9.08 6.27
N THR A 183 11.27 8.01 6.36
CA THR A 183 12.40 7.80 5.46
C THR A 183 11.91 7.70 4.01
N ALA A 184 10.86 6.92 3.78
CA ALA A 184 10.28 6.76 2.45
C ALA A 184 9.58 8.03 1.95
N MET A 185 9.11 8.91 2.83
CA MET A 185 8.54 10.21 2.50
C MET A 185 9.51 11.04 1.67
N ILE A 186 10.76 11.15 2.10
CA ILE A 186 11.81 11.88 1.39
C ILE A 186 12.25 11.13 0.12
N LEU A 187 12.47 9.82 0.22
CA LEU A 187 12.94 9.03 -0.92
C LEU A 187 11.93 9.00 -2.10
N ASP A 188 10.63 9.07 -1.81
CA ASP A 188 9.59 9.11 -2.87
C ASP A 188 9.55 10.45 -3.63
N LEU A 189 10.22 11.50 -3.16
CA LEU A 189 10.37 12.76 -3.88
C LEU A 189 11.42 12.68 -4.98
N LEU A 190 12.36 11.75 -4.91
CA LEU A 190 13.43 11.56 -5.87
C LEU A 190 12.90 11.16 -7.25
N PRO A 191 13.69 11.34 -8.34
CA PRO A 191 13.21 11.18 -9.71
C PRO A 191 12.94 9.74 -10.14
N TYR A 192 13.57 8.74 -9.53
CA TYR A 192 13.55 7.34 -9.96
C TYR A 192 12.40 6.54 -9.30
N LYS A 193 11.15 6.98 -9.51
CA LYS A 193 9.94 6.36 -8.94
C LYS A 193 9.73 4.92 -9.39
N GLN A 194 10.19 4.60 -10.59
CA GLN A 194 10.17 3.26 -11.18
C GLN A 194 11.60 2.77 -11.30
N PRO A 195 11.93 1.58 -10.75
CA PRO A 195 13.27 1.04 -10.85
C PRO A 195 13.65 0.82 -12.32
N GLN A 196 14.77 1.39 -12.75
CA GLN A 196 15.25 1.22 -14.12
C GLN A 196 16.02 -0.08 -14.33
N LYS A 197 16.45 -0.72 -13.24
CA LYS A 197 17.20 -1.96 -13.25
C LYS A 197 16.49 -3.04 -12.43
N PRO A 198 16.64 -4.31 -12.78
CA PRO A 198 16.13 -5.41 -11.97
C PRO A 198 16.81 -5.42 -10.59
N ARG A 199 16.11 -5.97 -9.61
CA ARG A 199 16.61 -6.08 -8.24
C ARG A 199 17.82 -7.00 -8.21
N LYS A 200 18.92 -6.56 -7.59
CA LYS A 200 20.12 -7.38 -7.40
C LYS A 200 19.87 -8.45 -6.33
N LYS A 201 20.05 -9.69 -6.70
CA LYS A 201 19.98 -10.84 -5.78
C LYS A 201 21.14 -10.73 -4.78
N GLY A 202 20.91 -11.13 -3.52
CA GLY A 202 21.93 -11.14 -2.47
C GLY A 202 22.13 -9.82 -1.71
N LEU A 203 22.01 -8.66 -2.37
CA LEU A 203 22.22 -7.37 -1.71
C LEU A 203 21.24 -7.12 -0.54
N GLY A 204 20.08 -7.74 -0.59
CA GLY A 204 19.09 -7.69 0.49
C GLY A 204 19.53 -8.35 1.80
N PHE A 205 20.69 -9.05 1.82
CA PHE A 205 21.27 -9.59 3.05
C PHE A 205 21.78 -8.49 3.99
N ILE A 206 22.18 -7.35 3.45
CA ILE A 206 22.70 -6.20 4.24
C ILE A 206 21.71 -5.76 5.32
N ARG A 207 20.39 -5.88 5.08
CA ARG A 207 19.36 -5.54 6.07
C ARG A 207 19.47 -6.36 7.37
N TYR A 208 19.88 -7.62 7.28
CA TYR A 208 20.07 -8.48 8.45
C TYR A 208 21.31 -8.08 9.24
N ILE A 209 22.38 -7.65 8.54
CA ILE A 209 23.57 -7.09 9.16
C ILE A 209 23.19 -5.80 9.90
N MET A 210 22.46 -4.88 9.23
CA MET A 210 22.03 -3.62 9.86
C MET A 210 21.12 -3.86 11.06
N PHE A 211 20.25 -4.89 10.98
CA PHE A 211 19.41 -5.29 12.10
C PHE A 211 20.24 -5.80 13.29
N ALA A 212 21.21 -6.67 13.04
CA ALA A 212 22.11 -7.19 14.07
C ALA A 212 23.00 -6.11 14.67
N LEU A 213 23.50 -5.17 13.84
CA LEU A 213 24.28 -4.02 14.30
C LEU A 213 23.46 -3.09 15.20
N SER A 214 22.20 -2.79 14.83
CA SER A 214 21.30 -1.99 15.66
C SER A 214 21.05 -2.65 17.03
N PHE A 215 20.76 -3.95 17.04
CA PHE A 215 20.60 -4.71 18.27
C PHE A 215 21.89 -4.71 19.10
N GLY A 216 23.02 -5.07 18.50
CA GLY A 216 24.32 -5.16 19.17
C GLY A 216 24.79 -3.82 19.75
N LEU A 217 24.56 -2.71 19.03
CA LEU A 217 24.87 -1.36 19.51
C LEU A 217 24.10 -1.04 20.79
N VAL A 218 22.78 -1.22 20.80
CA VAL A 218 21.97 -0.89 21.98
C VAL A 218 22.26 -1.85 23.13
N ALA A 219 22.45 -3.15 22.85
CA ALA A 219 22.82 -4.14 23.86
C ALA A 219 24.18 -3.78 24.51
N ALA A 220 25.17 -3.38 23.72
CA ALA A 220 26.47 -2.95 24.23
C ALA A 220 26.35 -1.70 25.12
N LEU A 221 25.61 -0.68 24.68
CA LEU A 221 25.36 0.53 25.47
C LEU A 221 24.68 0.22 26.81
N PHE A 222 23.73 -0.70 26.78
CA PHE A 222 23.01 -1.13 27.98
C PHE A 222 23.89 -1.91 28.93
N LEU A 223 24.67 -2.88 28.44
CA LEU A 223 25.58 -3.71 29.24
C LEU A 223 26.76 -2.92 29.81
N CYS A 224 27.25 -1.91 29.08
CA CYS A 224 28.30 -1.03 29.55
C CYS A 224 27.82 0.03 30.55
N HIS A 225 26.54 0.01 30.93
CA HIS A 225 25.92 1.01 31.80
C HIS A 225 26.22 2.47 31.37
N ALA A 226 26.14 2.74 30.06
CA ALA A 226 26.44 4.07 29.52
C ALA A 226 25.53 5.11 30.19
N GLY A 227 26.17 6.18 30.71
CA GLY A 227 25.41 7.27 31.34
C GLY A 227 24.52 8.01 30.33
N ASN A 228 23.37 8.53 30.79
CA ASN A 228 22.44 9.32 29.98
C ASN A 228 21.96 8.62 28.68
N LEU A 229 21.55 7.36 28.79
CA LEU A 229 21.10 6.55 27.66
C LEU A 229 20.00 7.24 26.85
N GLU A 230 19.05 7.95 27.48
CA GLU A 230 17.99 8.70 26.78
C GLU A 230 18.56 9.75 25.83
N ARG A 231 19.55 10.51 26.27
CA ARG A 231 20.23 11.50 25.43
C ARG A 231 21.00 10.85 24.29
N ILE A 232 21.62 9.70 24.54
CA ILE A 232 22.30 8.91 23.50
C ILE A 232 21.28 8.43 22.48
N MET A 233 20.12 7.91 22.91
CA MET A 233 19.04 7.46 22.02
C MET A 233 18.49 8.59 21.15
N PHE A 234 18.34 9.80 21.69
CA PHE A 234 17.94 10.97 20.91
C PHE A 234 18.96 11.31 19.81
N TRP A 235 20.26 11.33 20.14
CA TRP A 235 21.31 11.61 19.14
C TRP A 235 21.43 10.48 18.11
N LEU A 236 21.24 9.23 18.52
CA LEU A 236 21.17 8.10 17.59
C LEU A 236 19.97 8.25 16.63
N PHE A 237 18.84 8.72 17.12
CA PHE A 237 17.67 9.00 16.27
C PHE A 237 17.98 10.09 15.23
N LEU A 238 18.54 11.21 15.64
CA LEU A 238 18.90 12.30 14.73
C LEU A 238 19.96 11.87 13.72
N GLY A 239 21.08 11.36 14.20
CA GLY A 239 22.20 10.92 13.37
C GLY A 239 21.84 9.74 12.47
N GLY A 240 21.10 8.78 13.02
CA GLY A 240 20.62 7.62 12.28
C GLY A 240 19.67 7.99 11.14
N ASN A 241 18.75 8.94 11.37
CA ASN A 241 17.87 9.45 10.28
C ASN A 241 18.69 10.19 9.23
N ALA A 242 19.60 11.08 9.62
CA ALA A 242 20.48 11.78 8.69
C ALA A 242 21.27 10.79 7.83
N LEU A 243 21.87 9.78 8.45
CA LEU A 243 22.61 8.71 7.78
C LEU A 243 21.71 7.92 6.81
N TYR A 244 20.50 7.56 7.23
CA TYR A 244 19.54 6.83 6.37
C TYR A 244 19.11 7.66 5.17
N TYR A 245 18.93 8.98 5.31
CA TYR A 245 18.64 9.86 4.18
C TYR A 245 19.83 9.95 3.23
N VAL A 246 21.04 10.17 3.73
CA VAL A 246 22.25 10.25 2.90
C VAL A 246 22.45 8.94 2.13
N ILE A 247 22.46 7.79 2.82
CA ILE A 247 22.58 6.48 2.18
C ILE A 247 21.43 6.25 1.20
N GLY A 248 20.21 6.58 1.58
CA GLY A 248 19.03 6.40 0.75
C GLY A 248 19.09 7.19 -0.57
N ILE A 249 19.52 8.45 -0.49
CA ILE A 249 19.70 9.32 -1.66
C ILE A 249 20.83 8.78 -2.55
N VAL A 250 22.00 8.48 -1.98
CA VAL A 250 23.14 7.92 -2.74
C VAL A 250 22.72 6.64 -3.46
N LEU A 251 22.06 5.71 -2.78
CA LEU A 251 21.59 4.47 -3.39
C LEU A 251 20.52 4.70 -4.45
N ALA A 252 19.63 5.69 -4.27
CA ALA A 252 18.61 6.00 -5.26
C ALA A 252 19.24 6.46 -6.58
N PHE A 253 20.28 7.28 -6.54
CA PHE A 253 21.01 7.70 -7.75
C PHE A 253 21.89 6.59 -8.34
N ALA A 254 22.61 5.83 -7.50
CA ALA A 254 23.47 4.74 -7.93
C ALA A 254 22.70 3.60 -8.63
N PHE A 255 21.55 3.23 -8.07
CA PHE A 255 20.70 2.15 -8.62
C PHE A 255 19.58 2.67 -9.54
N LYS A 256 19.40 3.98 -9.67
CA LYS A 256 18.26 4.61 -10.37
C LYS A 256 16.92 4.08 -9.86
N ASP A 257 16.76 4.07 -8.53
CA ASP A 257 15.67 3.44 -7.83
C ASP A 257 15.44 4.11 -6.46
N ASN A 258 14.39 4.91 -6.32
CA ASN A 258 14.06 5.64 -5.10
C ASN A 258 13.92 4.72 -3.86
N ARG A 259 13.58 3.46 -4.08
CA ARG A 259 13.34 2.48 -3.01
C ARG A 259 14.52 1.51 -2.80
N ALA A 260 15.71 1.82 -3.33
CA ALA A 260 16.90 0.98 -3.16
C ALA A 260 17.24 0.76 -1.68
N PHE A 261 17.23 1.82 -0.86
CA PHE A 261 17.40 1.72 0.60
C PHE A 261 16.40 0.73 1.23
N CYS A 262 15.12 0.87 0.90
CA CYS A 262 14.05 0.02 1.44
C CYS A 262 14.19 -1.46 1.03
N LYS A 263 14.84 -1.73 -0.13
CA LYS A 263 15.04 -3.07 -0.68
C LYS A 263 16.27 -3.76 -0.12
N TYR A 264 17.32 -3.01 0.21
CA TYR A 264 18.62 -3.60 0.50
C TYR A 264 19.12 -3.37 1.92
N ILE A 265 18.86 -2.20 2.51
CA ILE A 265 19.49 -1.78 3.77
C ILE A 265 18.52 -1.74 4.95
N CYS A 266 17.29 -1.25 4.74
CA CYS A 266 16.36 -0.96 5.82
C CYS A 266 16.17 -2.15 6.79
N PRO A 267 16.62 -2.04 8.07
CA PRO A 267 16.63 -3.16 9.02
C PRO A 267 15.23 -3.56 9.48
N ILE A 268 14.27 -2.63 9.52
CA ILE A 268 12.89 -2.88 9.95
C ILE A 268 12.22 -3.95 9.07
N THR A 269 12.71 -4.14 7.85
CA THR A 269 12.17 -5.15 6.94
C THR A 269 12.35 -6.58 7.42
N VAL A 270 13.24 -6.81 8.39
CA VAL A 270 13.43 -8.12 9.04
C VAL A 270 12.16 -8.54 9.78
N PHE A 271 11.48 -7.62 10.46
CA PHE A 271 10.17 -7.86 11.06
C PHE A 271 9.04 -7.89 10.02
N LEU A 272 9.06 -6.94 9.09
CA LEU A 272 7.94 -6.76 8.16
C LEU A 272 7.77 -7.93 7.18
N LYS A 273 8.86 -8.57 6.72
CA LYS A 273 8.77 -9.60 5.69
C LYS A 273 8.01 -10.84 6.12
N PRO A 274 8.34 -11.51 7.25
CA PRO A 274 7.60 -12.69 7.68
C PRO A 274 6.13 -12.39 7.97
N MET A 275 5.84 -11.26 8.61
CA MET A 275 4.46 -10.87 8.91
C MET A 275 3.66 -10.55 7.64
N SER A 276 4.28 -9.89 6.66
CA SER A 276 3.64 -9.56 5.38
C SER A 276 3.31 -10.78 4.51
N TYR A 277 3.93 -11.92 4.76
CA TYR A 277 3.57 -13.17 4.08
C TYR A 277 2.13 -13.59 4.40
N PHE A 278 1.71 -13.37 5.65
CA PHE A 278 0.37 -13.69 6.13
C PHE A 278 -0.66 -12.57 5.91
N ALA A 279 -0.26 -11.46 5.28
CA ALA A 279 -1.13 -10.29 5.12
C ALA A 279 -2.52 -10.65 4.55
N LEU A 280 -3.56 -10.11 5.21
CA LEU A 280 -4.96 -10.24 4.78
C LEU A 280 -5.21 -9.38 3.53
N PHE A 281 -4.83 -8.10 3.59
CA PHE A 281 -4.94 -7.19 2.46
C PHE A 281 -3.68 -7.26 1.60
N ARG A 282 -3.83 -7.75 0.38
CA ARG A 282 -2.75 -7.85 -0.60
C ARG A 282 -3.28 -7.58 -2.00
N ILE A 283 -2.40 -7.27 -2.90
CA ILE A 283 -2.73 -7.15 -4.32
C ILE A 283 -3.03 -8.54 -4.88
N HIS A 284 -4.19 -8.70 -5.49
CA HIS A 284 -4.64 -9.90 -6.19
C HIS A 284 -4.55 -9.73 -7.69
N CYS A 285 -4.19 -10.79 -8.41
CA CYS A 285 -4.20 -10.84 -9.85
C CYS A 285 -5.17 -11.93 -10.32
N ASP A 286 -6.15 -11.54 -11.13
CA ASP A 286 -7.01 -12.48 -11.83
C ASP A 286 -6.25 -12.96 -13.08
N GLU A 287 -5.59 -14.11 -12.97
CA GLU A 287 -4.72 -14.65 -14.02
C GLU A 287 -5.51 -14.98 -15.29
N SER A 288 -6.82 -15.29 -15.16
CA SER A 288 -7.69 -15.57 -16.32
C SER A 288 -7.92 -14.34 -17.20
N LYS A 289 -7.80 -13.13 -16.62
CA LYS A 289 -7.91 -11.84 -17.32
C LYS A 289 -6.57 -11.25 -17.72
N CYS A 290 -5.48 -11.82 -17.20
CA CYS A 290 -4.15 -11.27 -17.43
C CYS A 290 -3.65 -11.60 -18.84
N VAL A 291 -3.39 -10.55 -19.62
CA VAL A 291 -2.84 -10.68 -20.99
C VAL A 291 -1.30 -10.71 -21.03
N GLY A 292 -0.62 -10.84 -19.91
CA GLY A 292 0.84 -10.95 -19.86
C GLY A 292 1.63 -9.70 -20.28
N CYS A 293 1.03 -8.52 -20.41
CA CYS A 293 1.65 -7.32 -20.99
C CYS A 293 2.82 -6.72 -20.15
N GLY A 294 3.04 -7.16 -18.92
CA GLY A 294 4.15 -6.75 -18.06
C GLY A 294 4.12 -5.29 -17.55
N LYS A 295 3.11 -4.47 -17.86
CA LYS A 295 3.02 -3.06 -17.42
C LYS A 295 3.05 -2.91 -15.91
N CYS A 296 2.38 -3.81 -15.18
CA CYS A 296 2.34 -3.82 -13.71
C CYS A 296 3.73 -4.06 -13.08
N LEU A 297 4.58 -4.86 -13.72
CA LEU A 297 5.95 -5.12 -13.26
C LEU A 297 6.83 -3.89 -13.42
N LYS A 298 6.68 -3.17 -14.55
CA LYS A 298 7.47 -1.96 -14.85
C LYS A 298 7.17 -0.81 -13.90
N VAL A 299 5.91 -0.65 -13.47
CA VAL A 299 5.51 0.45 -12.58
C VAL A 299 5.71 0.14 -11.09
N CYS A 300 6.04 -1.11 -10.73
CA CYS A 300 6.16 -1.51 -9.34
C CYS A 300 7.45 -0.98 -8.70
N PRO A 301 7.38 -0.04 -7.73
CA PRO A 301 8.57 0.53 -7.10
C PRO A 301 9.36 -0.49 -6.28
N MET A 302 8.75 -1.62 -5.92
CA MET A 302 9.37 -2.67 -5.10
C MET A 302 9.79 -3.91 -5.90
N ASN A 303 9.65 -3.91 -7.23
CA ASN A 303 9.91 -5.06 -8.11
C ASN A 303 9.15 -6.33 -7.69
N VAL A 304 7.90 -6.17 -7.28
CA VAL A 304 7.01 -7.29 -6.95
C VAL A 304 6.43 -7.88 -8.23
N GLU A 305 6.35 -9.19 -8.31
CA GLU A 305 5.71 -9.92 -9.41
C GLU A 305 4.18 -9.84 -9.31
N CYS A 306 3.62 -8.67 -9.69
CA CYS A 306 2.22 -8.33 -9.47
C CYS A 306 1.24 -9.11 -10.37
N ASN A 307 1.72 -9.77 -11.43
CA ASN A 307 0.93 -10.52 -12.41
C ASN A 307 0.67 -11.97 -12.01
N LYS A 308 1.16 -12.39 -10.86
CA LYS A 308 0.90 -13.71 -10.29
C LYS A 308 0.07 -13.62 -9.01
N GLU A 309 -0.82 -14.60 -8.81
CA GLU A 309 -1.69 -14.64 -7.62
C GLU A 309 -1.06 -15.36 -6.42
N SER A 310 0.04 -16.06 -6.59
CA SER A 310 0.69 -16.80 -5.51
C SER A 310 1.21 -15.91 -4.38
N ARG A 311 1.12 -16.38 -3.14
CA ARG A 311 1.83 -15.76 -2.00
C ARG A 311 3.34 -15.86 -2.14
N GLU A 312 3.83 -16.88 -2.85
CA GLU A 312 5.24 -17.13 -3.11
C GLU A 312 5.82 -16.36 -4.30
N ARG A 313 4.99 -15.51 -4.94
CA ARG A 313 5.44 -14.65 -6.03
C ARG A 313 6.69 -13.86 -5.66
N VAL A 314 7.57 -13.66 -6.63
CA VAL A 314 8.84 -12.96 -6.41
C VAL A 314 8.62 -11.60 -5.75
N ASN A 315 9.31 -11.35 -4.64
CA ASN A 315 9.19 -10.16 -3.80
C ASN A 315 7.77 -9.88 -3.27
N GLY A 316 6.88 -10.86 -3.18
CA GLY A 316 5.48 -10.68 -2.75
C GLY A 316 5.35 -9.97 -1.39
N THR A 317 6.18 -10.36 -0.43
CA THR A 317 6.22 -9.76 0.93
C THR A 317 6.73 -8.32 0.97
N GLU A 318 7.22 -7.78 -0.15
CA GLU A 318 7.73 -6.42 -0.25
C GLU A 318 6.67 -5.42 -0.76
N CYS A 319 5.44 -5.86 -1.03
CA CYS A 319 4.37 -5.01 -1.54
C CYS A 319 3.99 -3.93 -0.53
N ILE A 320 4.06 -2.66 -0.95
CA ILE A 320 3.73 -1.47 -0.12
C ILE A 320 2.32 -0.94 -0.36
N LEU A 321 1.46 -1.69 -1.04
CA LEU A 321 0.07 -1.35 -1.37
C LEU A 321 -0.11 0.03 -2.04
N CYS A 322 0.84 0.44 -2.88
CA CYS A 322 0.77 1.74 -3.58
C CYS A 322 -0.26 1.77 -4.72
N PHE A 323 -0.79 0.62 -5.13
CA PHE A 323 -1.78 0.42 -6.19
C PHE A 323 -1.39 0.94 -7.59
N GLU A 324 -0.12 1.25 -7.84
CA GLU A 324 0.33 1.69 -9.17
C GLU A 324 0.17 0.57 -10.22
N CYS A 325 0.39 -0.70 -9.85
CA CYS A 325 0.13 -1.85 -10.71
C CYS A 325 -1.36 -1.97 -11.11
N LYS A 326 -2.29 -1.69 -10.18
CA LYS A 326 -3.74 -1.67 -10.45
C LYS A 326 -4.10 -0.57 -11.44
N LYS A 327 -3.53 0.65 -11.28
CA LYS A 327 -3.75 1.76 -12.21
C LYS A 327 -3.20 1.49 -13.59
N ALA A 328 -2.05 0.81 -13.69
CA ALA A 328 -1.37 0.52 -14.95
C ALA A 328 -1.97 -0.66 -15.73
N CYS A 329 -2.84 -1.46 -15.11
CA CYS A 329 -3.41 -2.66 -15.73
C CYS A 329 -4.51 -2.30 -16.74
N PRO A 330 -4.31 -2.51 -18.06
CA PRO A 330 -5.27 -2.12 -19.08
C PRO A 330 -6.55 -2.97 -19.05
N VAL A 331 -6.44 -4.21 -18.64
CA VAL A 331 -7.56 -5.19 -18.57
C VAL A 331 -8.15 -5.30 -17.17
N LYS A 332 -7.72 -4.46 -16.21
CA LYS A 332 -8.19 -4.46 -14.81
C LYS A 332 -8.12 -5.84 -14.13
N ALA A 333 -7.15 -6.66 -14.50
CA ALA A 333 -6.90 -7.96 -13.89
C ALA A 333 -6.38 -7.84 -12.44
N ILE A 334 -5.79 -6.70 -12.06
CA ILE A 334 -5.25 -6.47 -10.71
C ILE A 334 -6.29 -5.75 -9.83
N LYS A 335 -6.55 -6.36 -8.68
CA LYS A 335 -7.55 -5.91 -7.69
C LYS A 335 -6.89 -5.49 -6.39
#